data_435aeed999d3810ad0bb1dbf79af99d2
#
_entry.id   435aeed999d3810ad0bb1dbf79af99d2
#
_cell.length_a   1.000
_cell.length_b   1.000
_cell.length_c   1.000
_cell.angle_alpha   90.00
_cell.angle_beta   90.00
_cell.angle_gamma   90.00
#
_symmetry.space_group_name_H-M   'P 1'
#
loop_
_entity.id
_entity.type
_entity.pdbx_description
1 polymer ?
#
loop_
_entity_poly.entity_id
_entity_poly.type
_entity_poly.pdbx_seq_one_letter_code
_entity_poly.pdbx_strand_id
1 'polypeptide(L)'
;MKYPTRLTAVTLFIGALFTAAFAATSERIKIRLAPMPGIGHLVPELAQGLGYFEQDGIDVELVNVMNYRDEDFYSTELLNDGTIDAEICWYQRVVFGIGNDQPARAVFLIENSPHLTISVANRLRDQVKSAADFKGRVIADSAGFSTRRYLTDVIIAQAGLPPGSYTPAATELSAKLPLLTQALKDNKVDIVACMEPMTTGLLATKLVTPLYDLSTGEGTKKALGEIWPARCLYVAPRYIEAHPDRVQRLVNVFVRTMRYINTHTAEEIVAKMPPGYFAPDMNNDLWADYKKGKTDEIAKVKPGLANGDYTIPPSAAKLACEVLAHTLFDDSAEGKYRRIAAQSGKVKPEATYDNRFVQEAMKQVK
;
A
#
# COMPACT_ATOMS: atom_id res chain seq x y z
N MET A 1 -46.70 -89.58 24.22
CA MET A 1 -47.08 -88.21 24.45
C MET A 1 -45.79 -87.40 24.45
N LYS A 2 -45.60 -86.62 23.33
CA LYS A 2 -44.42 -85.80 23.15
C LYS A 2 -44.89 -84.36 22.93
N TYR A 3 -44.46 -83.45 23.79
CA TYR A 3 -44.73 -81.99 23.57
C TYR A 3 -43.53 -81.41 22.87
N PRO A 4 -43.67 -80.59 21.84
CA PRO A 4 -42.56 -79.85 21.23
C PRO A 4 -42.38 -78.51 21.90
N THR A 5 -41.16 -78.26 22.24
CA THR A 5 -40.63 -76.97 22.76
C THR A 5 -40.60 -75.90 21.65
N ARG A 6 -41.27 -74.81 21.87
CA ARG A 6 -41.13 -73.59 20.98
C ARG A 6 -39.94 -72.74 21.38
N LEU A 7 -38.95 -72.65 20.51
CA LEU A 7 -37.86 -71.66 20.60
C LEU A 7 -38.40 -70.32 20.05
N THR A 8 -38.37 -69.34 20.92
CA THR A 8 -38.68 -67.94 20.52
C THR A 8 -37.37 -67.29 20.17
N ALA A 9 -37.15 -67.01 18.89
CA ALA A 9 -36.01 -66.19 18.42
C ALA A 9 -36.29 -64.69 18.68
N VAL A 10 -35.48 -64.09 19.55
CA VAL A 10 -35.48 -62.66 19.76
C VAL A 10 -34.47 -62.06 18.76
N THR A 11 -35.00 -61.38 17.74
CA THR A 11 -34.21 -60.66 16.76
C THR A 11 -33.89 -59.27 17.34
N LEU A 12 -32.65 -59.07 17.76
CA LEU A 12 -32.14 -57.75 18.12
C LEU A 12 -31.91 -56.94 16.82
N PHE A 13 -32.73 -55.91 16.57
CA PHE A 13 -32.47 -54.90 15.57
C PHE A 13 -31.48 -53.86 16.17
N ILE A 14 -30.19 -53.95 15.82
CA ILE A 14 -29.25 -52.89 16.07
C ILE A 14 -29.40 -51.86 14.97
N GLY A 15 -30.18 -50.80 15.26
CA GLY A 15 -30.28 -49.63 14.38
C GLY A 15 -29.01 -48.80 14.49
N ALA A 16 -28.10 -48.95 13.52
CA ALA A 16 -26.96 -48.03 13.36
C ALA A 16 -27.51 -46.69 12.86
N LEU A 17 -27.64 -45.75 13.77
CA LEU A 17 -27.86 -44.33 13.40
C LEU A 17 -26.55 -43.80 12.80
N PHE A 18 -26.42 -43.86 11.51
CA PHE A 18 -25.45 -43.04 10.77
C PHE A 18 -25.91 -41.60 10.85
N THR A 19 -25.44 -40.88 11.83
CA THR A 19 -25.43 -39.40 11.79
C THR A 19 -24.43 -38.99 10.73
N ALA A 20 -24.88 -38.86 9.48
CA ALA A 20 -24.14 -38.11 8.47
C ALA A 20 -24.08 -36.66 8.94
N ALA A 21 -22.98 -36.28 9.57
CA ALA A 21 -22.65 -34.88 9.74
C ALA A 21 -22.44 -34.31 8.33
N PHE A 22 -23.48 -33.77 7.74
CA PHE A 22 -23.35 -32.83 6.64
C PHE A 22 -22.59 -31.62 7.21
N ALA A 23 -21.26 -31.65 7.09
CA ALA A 23 -20.50 -30.42 7.11
C ALA A 23 -21.03 -29.61 5.92
N ALA A 24 -21.98 -28.72 6.19
CA ALA A 24 -22.33 -27.68 5.24
C ALA A 24 -21.03 -26.93 4.97
N THR A 25 -20.40 -27.21 3.84
CA THR A 25 -19.36 -26.33 3.30
C THR A 25 -20.04 -25.01 3.06
N SER A 26 -19.96 -24.10 4.04
CA SER A 26 -20.43 -22.74 3.83
C SER A 26 -19.68 -22.24 2.60
N GLU A 27 -20.42 -21.85 1.59
CA GLU A 27 -19.86 -21.31 0.36
C GLU A 27 -18.91 -20.16 0.77
N ARG A 28 -17.63 -20.27 0.36
CA ARG A 28 -16.64 -19.26 0.69
C ARG A 28 -17.01 -17.96 0.01
N ILE A 29 -16.81 -16.86 0.72
CA ILE A 29 -17.07 -15.51 0.18
C ILE A 29 -15.98 -15.18 -0.84
N LYS A 30 -16.37 -15.00 -2.09
CA LYS A 30 -15.43 -14.58 -3.13
C LYS A 30 -15.13 -13.08 -3.00
N ILE A 31 -13.84 -12.71 -3.00
CA ILE A 31 -13.35 -11.33 -2.98
C ILE A 31 -12.27 -11.16 -4.05
N ARG A 32 -12.51 -10.25 -4.98
CA ARG A 32 -11.54 -9.83 -6.00
C ARG A 32 -10.73 -8.66 -5.42
N LEU A 33 -9.51 -8.96 -5.01
CA LEU A 33 -8.60 -8.00 -4.39
C LEU A 33 -7.49 -7.63 -5.37
N ALA A 34 -7.33 -6.35 -5.62
CA ALA A 34 -6.33 -5.82 -6.54
C ALA A 34 -5.16 -5.19 -5.76
N PRO A 35 -4.07 -5.91 -5.49
CA PRO A 35 -2.88 -5.32 -4.91
C PRO A 35 -2.08 -4.56 -5.97
N MET A 36 -1.58 -3.37 -5.63
CA MET A 36 -0.61 -2.66 -6.45
C MET A 36 0.68 -3.49 -6.57
N PRO A 37 1.33 -3.54 -7.76
CA PRO A 37 2.59 -4.24 -7.95
C PRO A 37 3.67 -3.90 -6.92
N GLY A 38 4.58 -4.83 -6.67
CA GLY A 38 5.66 -4.70 -5.69
C GLY A 38 5.18 -4.98 -4.27
N ILE A 39 5.54 -4.13 -3.31
CA ILE A 39 5.24 -4.32 -1.88
C ILE A 39 3.73 -4.37 -1.56
N GLY A 40 2.87 -3.89 -2.46
CA GLY A 40 1.41 -4.03 -2.32
C GLY A 40 0.93 -5.48 -2.23
N HIS A 41 1.70 -6.41 -2.78
CA HIS A 41 1.44 -7.85 -2.70
C HIS A 41 1.84 -8.48 -1.36
N LEU A 42 2.66 -7.82 -0.54
CA LEU A 42 3.19 -8.41 0.71
C LEU A 42 2.08 -8.92 1.62
N VAL A 43 1.10 -8.08 1.94
CA VAL A 43 0.06 -8.43 2.92
C VAL A 43 -0.87 -9.53 2.39
N PRO A 44 -1.48 -9.42 1.20
CA PRO A 44 -2.42 -10.44 0.73
C PRO A 44 -1.74 -11.77 0.41
N GLU A 45 -0.55 -11.78 -0.15
CA GLU A 45 0.19 -13.01 -0.47
C GLU A 45 0.65 -13.72 0.81
N LEU A 46 1.11 -12.97 1.82
CA LEU A 46 1.43 -13.55 3.13
C LEU A 46 0.18 -14.12 3.81
N ALA A 47 -0.94 -13.39 3.77
CA ALA A 47 -2.21 -13.88 4.31
C ALA A 47 -2.63 -15.20 3.66
N GLN A 48 -2.43 -15.32 2.35
CA GLN A 48 -2.69 -16.55 1.60
C GLN A 48 -1.73 -17.67 2.04
N GLY A 49 -0.42 -17.40 2.15
CA GLY A 49 0.59 -18.36 2.58
C GLY A 49 0.42 -18.83 4.03
N LEU A 50 -0.19 -18.01 4.89
CA LEU A 50 -0.55 -18.34 6.28
C LEU A 50 -1.93 -19.01 6.39
N GLY A 51 -2.70 -19.11 5.30
CA GLY A 51 -4.04 -19.69 5.27
C GLY A 51 -5.10 -18.82 5.97
N TYR A 52 -4.85 -17.52 6.18
CA TYR A 52 -5.77 -16.66 6.94
C TYR A 52 -7.07 -16.35 6.19
N PHE A 53 -7.03 -16.23 4.86
CA PHE A 53 -8.24 -16.09 4.06
C PHE A 53 -9.15 -17.31 4.19
N GLU A 54 -8.57 -18.50 4.11
CA GLU A 54 -9.29 -19.75 4.23
C GLU A 54 -9.95 -19.91 5.61
N GLN A 55 -9.21 -19.56 6.67
CA GLN A 55 -9.72 -19.59 8.06
C GLN A 55 -10.92 -18.67 8.26
N ASP A 56 -10.97 -17.52 7.56
CA ASP A 56 -12.09 -16.58 7.62
C ASP A 56 -13.16 -16.85 6.56
N GLY A 57 -13.09 -17.99 5.85
CA GLY A 57 -14.08 -18.38 4.84
C GLY A 57 -14.06 -17.49 3.61
N ILE A 58 -12.91 -16.90 3.27
CA ILE A 58 -12.70 -16.07 2.09
C ILE A 58 -12.01 -16.88 0.99
N ASP A 59 -12.54 -16.81 -0.22
CA ASP A 59 -11.88 -17.20 -1.46
C ASP A 59 -11.39 -15.94 -2.16
N VAL A 60 -10.08 -15.64 -2.00
CA VAL A 60 -9.49 -14.42 -2.54
C VAL A 60 -8.94 -14.66 -3.93
N GLU A 61 -9.36 -13.82 -4.88
CA GLU A 61 -8.79 -13.71 -6.21
C GLU A 61 -7.92 -12.46 -6.28
N LEU A 62 -6.59 -12.62 -6.44
CA LEU A 62 -5.69 -11.50 -6.63
C LEU A 62 -5.75 -11.04 -8.09
N VAL A 63 -6.27 -9.83 -8.32
CA VAL A 63 -6.49 -9.26 -9.65
C VAL A 63 -5.35 -8.34 -10.03
N ASN A 64 -4.70 -8.60 -11.16
CA ASN A 64 -3.69 -7.67 -11.69
C ASN A 64 -4.38 -6.51 -12.42
N VAL A 65 -4.47 -5.36 -11.77
CA VAL A 65 -5.11 -4.15 -12.33
C VAL A 65 -4.38 -3.59 -13.55
N MET A 66 -3.10 -3.93 -13.76
CA MET A 66 -2.37 -3.50 -14.95
C MET A 66 -2.96 -4.07 -16.25
N ASN A 67 -3.72 -5.15 -16.16
CA ASN A 67 -4.43 -5.73 -17.30
C ASN A 67 -5.64 -4.91 -17.76
N TYR A 68 -6.12 -3.97 -16.94
CA TYR A 68 -7.33 -3.17 -17.16
C TYR A 68 -7.03 -1.70 -17.39
N ARG A 69 -5.75 -1.31 -17.36
CA ARG A 69 -5.36 0.11 -17.47
C ARG A 69 -4.90 0.44 -18.87
N ASP A 70 -5.64 1.29 -19.54
CA ASP A 70 -5.04 2.28 -20.40
C ASP A 70 -4.23 3.25 -19.52
N GLU A 71 -3.26 3.95 -20.05
CA GLU A 71 -2.22 4.74 -19.36
C GLU A 71 -2.70 5.69 -18.26
N ASP A 72 -4.01 5.90 -18.12
CA ASP A 72 -4.69 6.79 -17.19
C ASP A 72 -5.18 6.08 -15.91
N PHE A 73 -4.50 6.11 -15.00
CA PHE A 73 -4.26 5.74 -13.61
C PHE A 73 -5.40 5.79 -12.56
N TYR A 74 -6.67 5.52 -12.85
CA TYR A 74 -7.73 5.51 -11.82
C TYR A 74 -8.31 4.12 -11.55
N SER A 75 -7.68 3.41 -10.59
CA SER A 75 -8.17 2.11 -10.14
C SER A 75 -9.50 2.18 -9.38
N THR A 76 -9.86 3.36 -8.83
CA THR A 76 -11.16 3.55 -8.19
C THR A 76 -12.35 3.40 -9.16
N GLU A 77 -12.15 3.53 -10.47
CA GLU A 77 -13.16 3.20 -11.48
C GLU A 77 -13.52 1.71 -11.41
N LEU A 78 -12.52 0.82 -11.31
CA LEU A 78 -12.73 -0.63 -11.23
C LEU A 78 -13.48 -1.06 -9.95
N LEU A 79 -13.33 -0.30 -8.86
CA LEU A 79 -14.14 -0.48 -7.65
C LEU A 79 -15.58 -0.03 -7.88
N ASN A 80 -15.78 1.09 -8.59
CA ASN A 80 -17.10 1.67 -8.79
C ASN A 80 -17.88 1.02 -9.91
N ASP A 81 -17.29 0.33 -10.87
CA ASP A 81 -17.98 -0.49 -11.85
C ASP A 81 -18.19 -1.94 -11.39
N GLY A 82 -17.51 -2.35 -10.31
CA GLY A 82 -17.62 -3.68 -9.71
C GLY A 82 -16.72 -4.72 -10.37
N THR A 83 -15.70 -4.32 -11.12
CA THR A 83 -14.68 -5.23 -11.65
C THR A 83 -13.84 -5.83 -10.53
N ILE A 84 -13.53 -5.03 -9.50
CA ILE A 84 -12.87 -5.46 -8.27
C ILE A 84 -13.69 -5.09 -7.05
N ASP A 85 -13.48 -5.80 -5.94
CA ASP A 85 -14.20 -5.59 -4.68
C ASP A 85 -13.39 -4.72 -3.70
N ALA A 86 -12.06 -4.85 -3.74
CA ALA A 86 -11.13 -4.10 -2.89
C ALA A 86 -9.81 -3.85 -3.62
N GLU A 87 -9.10 -2.81 -3.20
CA GLU A 87 -7.79 -2.47 -3.76
C GLU A 87 -6.78 -2.12 -2.66
N ILE A 88 -5.51 -2.47 -2.89
CA ILE A 88 -4.37 -2.01 -2.10
C ILE A 88 -3.55 -1.07 -2.95
N CYS A 89 -3.58 0.21 -2.63
CA CYS A 89 -2.81 1.21 -3.37
C CYS A 89 -2.53 2.44 -2.49
N TRP A 90 -1.96 3.47 -3.09
CA TRP A 90 -1.66 4.73 -2.44
C TRP A 90 -2.92 5.47 -1.99
N TYR A 91 -2.92 6.00 -0.76
CA TYR A 91 -4.04 6.73 -0.18
C TYR A 91 -4.50 7.95 -1.02
N GLN A 92 -3.58 8.62 -1.69
CA GLN A 92 -3.95 9.73 -2.58
C GLN A 92 -4.96 9.34 -3.67
N ARG A 93 -5.03 8.05 -4.04
CA ARG A 93 -6.02 7.57 -4.99
C ARG A 93 -7.44 7.68 -4.46
N VAL A 94 -7.62 7.50 -3.16
CA VAL A 94 -8.91 7.72 -2.50
C VAL A 94 -9.33 9.18 -2.62
N VAL A 95 -8.41 10.12 -2.34
CA VAL A 95 -8.70 11.56 -2.45
C VAL A 95 -9.02 11.93 -3.90
N PHE A 96 -8.20 11.50 -4.85
CA PHE A 96 -8.41 11.77 -6.27
C PHE A 96 -9.69 11.11 -6.81
N GLY A 97 -9.98 9.87 -6.39
CA GLY A 97 -11.19 9.16 -6.77
C GLY A 97 -12.44 9.95 -6.38
N ILE A 98 -12.50 10.43 -5.13
CA ILE A 98 -13.62 11.27 -4.68
C ILE A 98 -13.70 12.56 -5.51
N GLY A 99 -12.58 13.21 -5.79
CA GLY A 99 -12.52 14.40 -6.62
C GLY A 99 -12.95 14.18 -8.08
N ASN A 100 -12.95 12.93 -8.54
CA ASN A 100 -13.32 12.52 -9.91
C ASN A 100 -14.65 11.74 -9.98
N ASP A 101 -15.52 11.87 -8.98
CA ASP A 101 -16.80 11.15 -8.89
C ASP A 101 -16.67 9.60 -8.90
N GLN A 102 -15.51 9.10 -8.48
CA GLN A 102 -15.20 7.68 -8.32
C GLN A 102 -14.83 7.39 -6.85
N PRO A 103 -15.78 7.50 -5.90
CA PRO A 103 -15.49 7.48 -4.48
C PRO A 103 -14.97 6.12 -4.02
N ALA A 104 -13.97 6.19 -3.13
CA ALA A 104 -13.47 5.07 -2.37
C ALA A 104 -13.30 5.47 -0.90
N ARG A 105 -13.20 4.49 0.00
CA ARG A 105 -12.88 4.69 1.41
C ARG A 105 -11.78 3.74 1.85
N ALA A 106 -10.74 4.28 2.45
CA ALA A 106 -9.70 3.50 3.09
C ALA A 106 -10.27 2.87 4.37
N VAL A 107 -10.16 1.56 4.48
CA VAL A 107 -10.68 0.79 5.63
C VAL A 107 -9.57 0.16 6.47
N PHE A 108 -8.30 0.29 6.02
CA PHE A 108 -7.14 -0.25 6.72
C PHE A 108 -5.84 0.43 6.27
N LEU A 109 -5.01 0.89 7.22
CA LEU A 109 -3.70 1.47 6.95
C LEU A 109 -2.63 0.38 6.93
N ILE A 110 -1.91 0.27 5.82
CA ILE A 110 -0.80 -0.68 5.65
C ILE A 110 0.54 0.01 5.90
N GLU A 111 0.74 1.22 5.38
CA GLU A 111 1.98 1.99 5.52
C GLU A 111 1.69 3.38 6.05
N ASN A 112 2.44 3.77 7.08
CA ASN A 112 2.37 5.09 7.71
C ASN A 112 3.51 6.02 7.29
N SER A 113 4.25 5.62 6.27
CA SER A 113 5.42 6.31 5.72
C SER A 113 5.48 6.12 4.19
N PRO A 114 5.89 7.14 3.44
CA PRO A 114 6.01 7.05 1.98
C PRO A 114 7.29 6.34 1.53
N HIS A 115 8.15 5.88 2.42
CA HIS A 115 9.48 5.33 2.13
C HIS A 115 10.36 6.29 1.31
N LEU A 116 10.18 7.59 1.49
CA LEU A 116 10.86 8.63 0.76
C LEU A 116 12.10 9.10 1.51
N THR A 117 13.22 9.28 0.80
CA THR A 117 14.40 9.98 1.29
C THR A 117 14.74 11.13 0.37
N ILE A 118 14.88 12.35 0.93
CA ILE A 118 15.37 13.50 0.21
C ILE A 118 16.83 13.67 0.59
N SER A 119 17.72 13.60 -0.40
CA SER A 119 19.16 13.63 -0.24
C SER A 119 19.78 14.79 -1.00
N VAL A 120 20.83 15.37 -0.46
CA VAL A 120 21.60 16.44 -1.10
C VAL A 120 22.90 15.88 -1.70
N ALA A 121 23.28 16.34 -2.88
CA ALA A 121 24.57 16.01 -3.49
C ALA A 121 25.73 16.39 -2.56
N ASN A 122 26.69 15.49 -2.34
CA ASN A 122 27.76 15.67 -1.35
C ASN A 122 28.59 16.93 -1.58
N ARG A 123 28.70 17.42 -2.82
CA ARG A 123 29.36 18.71 -3.14
C ARG A 123 28.66 19.92 -2.52
N LEU A 124 27.37 19.77 -2.15
CA LEU A 124 26.54 20.83 -1.59
C LEU A 124 26.19 20.63 -0.11
N ARG A 125 26.64 19.55 0.52
CA ARG A 125 26.27 19.18 1.89
C ARG A 125 26.54 20.27 2.94
N ASP A 126 27.50 21.16 2.69
CA ASP A 126 27.82 22.25 3.59
C ASP A 126 27.02 23.53 3.32
N GLN A 127 26.38 23.63 2.15
CA GLN A 127 25.55 24.75 1.70
C GLN A 127 24.05 24.47 1.88
N VAL A 128 23.62 23.22 1.82
CA VAL A 128 22.22 22.81 1.91
C VAL A 128 22.00 22.05 3.20
N LYS A 129 21.38 22.70 4.18
CA LYS A 129 21.12 22.15 5.53
C LYS A 129 19.64 21.93 5.80
N SER A 130 18.78 22.57 5.02
CA SER A 130 17.32 22.48 5.14
C SER A 130 16.65 22.75 3.79
N ALA A 131 15.32 22.57 3.72
CA ALA A 131 14.55 22.88 2.54
C ALA A 131 14.54 24.39 2.21
N ALA A 132 14.84 25.28 3.16
CA ALA A 132 15.00 26.71 2.90
C ALA A 132 16.15 26.99 1.90
N ASP A 133 17.11 26.07 1.81
CA ASP A 133 18.28 26.18 0.91
C ASP A 133 18.01 25.58 -0.49
N PHE A 134 16.77 25.13 -0.76
CA PHE A 134 16.39 24.52 -2.05
C PHE A 134 16.13 25.55 -3.14
N LYS A 135 16.03 26.83 -2.79
CA LYS A 135 15.81 27.91 -3.76
C LYS A 135 16.86 27.90 -4.87
N GLY A 136 16.38 27.82 -6.13
CA GLY A 136 17.25 27.82 -7.31
C GLY A 136 18.02 26.51 -7.55
N ARG A 137 17.77 25.46 -6.77
CA ARG A 137 18.41 24.14 -6.94
C ARG A 137 17.69 23.31 -7.98
N VAL A 138 18.39 22.34 -8.56
CA VAL A 138 17.82 21.32 -9.45
C VAL A 138 17.49 20.09 -8.64
N ILE A 139 16.18 19.73 -8.60
CA ILE A 139 15.67 18.61 -7.80
C ILE A 139 15.15 17.50 -8.70
N ALA A 140 15.65 16.28 -8.51
CA ALA A 140 15.15 15.08 -9.15
C ALA A 140 14.10 14.42 -8.24
N ASP A 141 12.83 14.70 -8.46
CA ASP A 141 11.68 14.27 -7.65
C ASP A 141 10.57 13.56 -8.45
N SER A 142 10.80 13.27 -9.73
CA SER A 142 9.83 12.66 -10.65
C SER A 142 8.83 13.63 -11.29
N ALA A 143 7.92 13.09 -12.11
CA ALA A 143 6.88 13.86 -12.78
C ALA A 143 5.82 14.40 -11.81
N GLY A 144 5.05 15.38 -12.24
CA GLY A 144 4.09 16.15 -11.44
C GLY A 144 3.02 15.35 -10.70
N PHE A 145 2.75 14.09 -11.04
CA PHE A 145 1.75 13.24 -10.40
C PHE A 145 2.37 12.15 -9.50
N SER A 146 3.46 12.46 -8.79
CA SER A 146 4.20 11.53 -7.95
C SER A 146 4.17 11.93 -6.48
N THR A 147 4.04 10.96 -5.59
CA THR A 147 4.21 11.16 -4.14
C THR A 147 5.52 11.85 -3.79
N ARG A 148 6.61 11.55 -4.52
CA ARG A 148 7.90 12.22 -4.34
C ARG A 148 7.79 13.73 -4.56
N ARG A 149 7.11 14.14 -5.62
CA ARG A 149 6.90 15.54 -5.95
C ARG A 149 6.04 16.24 -4.90
N TYR A 150 4.87 15.69 -4.56
CA TYR A 150 3.98 16.31 -3.58
C TYR A 150 4.66 16.56 -2.24
N LEU A 151 5.36 15.55 -1.72
CA LEU A 151 6.01 15.65 -0.42
C LEU A 151 7.23 16.57 -0.45
N THR A 152 7.96 16.63 -1.57
CA THR A 152 9.03 17.62 -1.76
C THR A 152 8.47 19.03 -1.74
N ASP A 153 7.39 19.29 -2.47
CA ASP A 153 6.72 20.60 -2.52
C ASP A 153 6.20 21.03 -1.14
N VAL A 154 5.63 20.08 -0.36
CA VAL A 154 5.18 20.36 1.02
C VAL A 154 6.33 20.76 1.93
N ILE A 155 7.42 20.01 1.91
CA ILE A 155 8.61 20.29 2.74
C ILE A 155 9.19 21.66 2.38
N ILE A 156 9.21 22.00 1.09
CA ILE A 156 9.64 23.31 0.58
C ILE A 156 8.72 24.42 1.07
N ALA A 157 7.39 24.22 0.97
CA ALA A 157 6.40 25.19 1.44
C ALA A 157 6.47 25.41 2.95
N GLN A 158 6.66 24.34 3.75
CA GLN A 158 6.87 24.44 5.21
C GLN A 158 8.14 25.22 5.58
N ALA A 159 9.15 25.20 4.70
CA ALA A 159 10.34 26.02 4.84
C ALA A 159 10.14 27.49 4.40
N GLY A 160 8.93 27.90 4.04
CA GLY A 160 8.59 29.27 3.66
C GLY A 160 8.95 29.65 2.23
N LEU A 161 9.27 28.69 1.37
CA LEU A 161 9.57 28.96 -0.03
C LEU A 161 8.28 28.85 -0.87
N PRO A 162 8.06 29.80 -1.82
CA PRO A 162 6.92 29.75 -2.71
C PRO A 162 7.04 28.58 -3.71
N PRO A 163 5.91 28.12 -4.29
CA PRO A 163 5.92 27.19 -5.40
C PRO A 163 6.80 27.63 -6.55
N GLY A 164 7.50 26.70 -7.19
CA GLY A 164 8.42 27.00 -8.28
C GLY A 164 9.75 27.59 -7.84
N SER A 165 10.08 27.54 -6.55
CA SER A 165 11.37 28.03 -6.03
C SER A 165 12.59 27.23 -6.49
N TYR A 166 12.38 26.05 -7.05
CA TYR A 166 13.42 25.16 -7.57
C TYR A 166 13.14 24.74 -9.01
N THR A 167 14.11 24.15 -9.67
CA THR A 167 13.98 23.61 -11.02
C THR A 167 13.81 22.09 -10.94
N PRO A 168 12.71 21.52 -11.42
CA PRO A 168 12.58 20.08 -11.56
C PRO A 168 13.60 19.54 -12.56
N ALA A 169 14.27 18.45 -12.21
CA ALA A 169 15.09 17.71 -13.17
C ALA A 169 14.18 16.95 -14.16
N ALA A 170 14.74 16.60 -15.32
CA ALA A 170 14.04 15.76 -16.27
C ALA A 170 13.62 14.43 -15.66
N THR A 171 12.38 14.01 -15.92
CA THR A 171 11.72 12.86 -15.26
C THR A 171 12.50 11.57 -15.41
N GLU A 172 13.07 11.32 -16.57
CA GLU A 172 13.89 10.14 -16.85
C GLU A 172 15.10 9.99 -15.92
N LEU A 173 15.65 11.11 -15.42
CA LEU A 173 16.79 11.07 -14.49
C LEU A 173 16.38 10.46 -13.14
N SER A 174 15.15 10.70 -12.70
CA SER A 174 14.63 10.15 -11.44
C SER A 174 14.07 8.72 -11.56
N ALA A 175 14.01 8.17 -12.78
CA ALA A 175 13.45 6.85 -13.03
C ALA A 175 14.49 5.72 -13.00
N LYS A 176 15.77 6.03 -13.28
CA LYS A 176 16.84 5.02 -13.44
C LYS A 176 18.09 5.42 -12.66
N LEU A 177 18.53 4.56 -11.74
CA LEU A 177 19.72 4.80 -10.91
C LEU A 177 20.99 5.16 -11.71
N PRO A 178 21.35 4.49 -12.82
CA PRO A 178 22.52 4.85 -13.59
C PRO A 178 22.47 6.27 -14.18
N LEU A 179 21.29 6.70 -14.68
CA LEU A 179 21.11 8.05 -15.23
C LEU A 179 21.22 9.12 -14.13
N LEU A 180 20.57 8.88 -12.99
CA LEU A 180 20.62 9.75 -11.84
C LEU A 180 22.03 9.87 -11.29
N THR A 181 22.76 8.76 -11.17
CA THR A 181 24.16 8.72 -10.75
C THR A 181 25.06 9.55 -11.67
N GLN A 182 24.86 9.43 -12.98
CA GLN A 182 25.63 10.22 -13.95
C GLN A 182 25.27 11.71 -13.86
N ALA A 183 23.99 12.06 -13.75
CA ALA A 183 23.56 13.45 -13.60
C ALA A 183 24.11 14.13 -12.35
N LEU A 184 24.24 13.39 -11.23
CA LEU A 184 24.90 13.88 -10.02
C LEU A 184 26.40 14.12 -10.22
N LYS A 185 27.10 13.21 -10.92
CA LYS A 185 28.52 13.39 -11.27
C LYS A 185 28.76 14.58 -12.18
N ASP A 186 27.83 14.82 -13.11
CA ASP A 186 27.88 15.93 -14.06
C ASP A 186 27.39 17.27 -13.45
N ASN A 187 27.04 17.30 -12.16
CA ASN A 187 26.47 18.44 -11.45
C ASN A 187 25.14 18.98 -12.03
N LYS A 188 24.37 18.12 -12.71
CA LYS A 188 23.08 18.46 -13.30
C LYS A 188 21.92 18.35 -12.32
N VAL A 189 22.13 17.68 -11.17
CA VAL A 189 21.14 17.49 -10.12
C VAL A 189 21.80 17.84 -8.77
N ASP A 190 21.09 18.60 -7.95
CA ASP A 190 21.55 19.09 -6.64
C ASP A 190 20.95 18.27 -5.50
N ILE A 191 19.66 17.93 -5.63
CA ILE A 191 18.84 17.27 -4.61
C ILE A 191 18.08 16.15 -5.28
N VAL A 192 17.89 15.06 -4.55
CA VAL A 192 17.20 13.88 -5.05
C VAL A 192 16.16 13.42 -4.04
N ALA A 193 14.92 13.22 -4.49
CA ALA A 193 13.86 12.57 -3.75
C ALA A 193 13.65 11.15 -4.32
N CYS A 194 14.07 10.14 -3.58
CA CYS A 194 13.97 8.72 -3.98
C CYS A 194 13.18 7.89 -2.98
N MET A 195 12.60 6.81 -3.48
CA MET A 195 11.98 5.74 -2.69
C MET A 195 12.80 4.45 -2.87
N GLU A 196 12.60 3.49 -1.95
CA GLU A 196 13.22 2.18 -2.12
C GLU A 196 12.71 1.46 -3.39
N PRO A 197 13.55 0.67 -4.07
CA PRO A 197 14.94 0.31 -3.74
C PRO A 197 16.00 1.31 -4.24
N MET A 198 15.61 2.38 -4.94
CA MET A 198 16.54 3.35 -5.54
C MET A 198 17.34 4.10 -4.48
N THR A 199 16.74 4.45 -3.35
CA THR A 199 17.43 5.12 -2.22
C THR A 199 18.64 4.34 -1.78
N THR A 200 18.51 3.04 -1.54
CA THR A 200 19.64 2.17 -1.14
C THR A 200 20.75 2.17 -2.20
N GLY A 201 20.39 2.01 -3.48
CA GLY A 201 21.37 2.03 -4.57
C GLY A 201 22.09 3.38 -4.67
N LEU A 202 21.36 4.49 -4.50
CA LEU A 202 21.91 5.83 -4.56
C LEU A 202 22.88 6.11 -3.39
N LEU A 203 22.50 5.74 -2.18
CA LEU A 203 23.38 5.90 -0.99
C LEU A 203 24.66 5.10 -1.10
N ALA A 204 24.61 3.91 -1.71
CA ALA A 204 25.80 3.09 -1.98
C ALA A 204 26.81 3.79 -2.93
N THR A 205 26.38 4.72 -3.77
CA THR A 205 27.27 5.51 -4.64
C THR A 205 28.15 6.51 -3.88
N LYS A 206 27.79 6.87 -2.65
CA LYS A 206 28.41 7.91 -1.83
C LYS A 206 28.42 9.30 -2.51
N LEU A 207 27.52 9.57 -3.43
CA LEU A 207 27.37 10.87 -4.11
C LEU A 207 26.41 11.81 -3.37
N VAL A 208 25.59 11.29 -2.48
CA VAL A 208 24.58 12.06 -1.76
C VAL A 208 24.62 11.80 -0.25
N THR A 209 24.08 12.74 0.52
CA THR A 209 23.83 12.62 1.96
C THR A 209 22.35 12.83 2.22
N PRO A 210 21.66 11.95 2.99
CA PRO A 210 20.28 12.15 3.41
C PRO A 210 20.11 13.46 4.19
N LEU A 211 19.05 14.20 3.87
CA LEU A 211 18.66 15.43 4.56
C LEU A 211 17.31 15.25 5.26
N TYR A 212 16.34 14.63 4.58
CA TYR A 212 15.05 14.22 5.14
C TYR A 212 14.85 12.72 4.90
N ASP A 213 14.57 12.01 5.97
CA ASP A 213 14.29 10.58 5.92
C ASP A 213 12.84 10.32 6.36
N LEU A 214 11.99 10.05 5.37
CA LEU A 214 10.59 9.69 5.52
C LEU A 214 10.40 8.17 5.28
N SER A 215 11.41 7.35 5.58
CA SER A 215 11.31 5.89 5.41
C SER A 215 10.58 5.20 6.57
N THR A 216 10.32 5.94 7.66
CA THR A 216 9.59 5.47 8.84
C THR A 216 8.48 6.44 9.20
N GLY A 217 7.47 5.98 9.97
CA GLY A 217 6.42 6.86 10.49
C GLY A 217 6.95 7.97 11.38
N GLU A 218 8.00 7.71 12.18
CA GLU A 218 8.66 8.72 13.01
C GLU A 218 9.38 9.77 12.16
N GLY A 219 10.18 9.34 11.20
CA GLY A 219 10.87 10.23 10.26
C GLY A 219 9.91 11.08 9.46
N THR A 220 8.79 10.49 9.04
CA THR A 220 7.70 11.19 8.35
C THR A 220 7.07 12.26 9.23
N LYS A 221 6.73 11.96 10.49
CA LYS A 221 6.21 12.94 11.45
C LYS A 221 7.19 14.07 11.71
N LYS A 222 8.48 13.76 11.80
CA LYS A 222 9.50 14.79 11.96
C LYS A 222 9.58 15.73 10.75
N ALA A 223 9.39 15.22 9.55
CA ALA A 223 9.47 15.99 8.31
C ALA A 223 8.19 16.76 7.98
N LEU A 224 7.01 16.18 8.24
CA LEU A 224 5.72 16.70 7.81
C LEU A 224 4.81 17.19 8.95
N GLY A 225 5.17 16.91 10.22
CA GLY A 225 4.34 17.16 11.39
C GLY A 225 3.32 16.06 11.70
N GLU A 226 3.10 15.11 10.79
CA GLU A 226 2.19 13.98 10.93
C GLU A 226 2.69 12.80 10.08
N ILE A 227 2.16 11.57 10.31
CA ILE A 227 2.40 10.45 9.40
C ILE A 227 1.80 10.75 8.03
N TRP A 228 2.35 10.10 7.01
CA TRP A 228 1.74 10.07 5.69
C TRP A 228 1.01 8.73 5.53
N PRO A 229 -0.33 8.71 5.33
CA PRO A 229 -1.04 7.48 5.06
C PRO A 229 -0.68 7.06 3.63
N ALA A 230 0.38 6.26 3.49
CA ALA A 230 0.93 5.95 2.19
C ALA A 230 0.10 4.87 1.50
N ARG A 231 0.19 3.62 1.93
CA ARG A 231 -0.56 2.52 1.32
C ARG A 231 -1.67 2.04 2.23
N CYS A 232 -2.86 1.82 1.65
CA CYS A 232 -4.03 1.35 2.40
C CYS A 232 -4.84 0.35 1.57
N LEU A 233 -5.67 -0.42 2.28
CA LEU A 233 -6.79 -1.17 1.69
C LEU A 233 -7.98 -0.24 1.61
N TYR A 234 -8.61 -0.14 0.44
CA TYR A 234 -9.81 0.65 0.26
C TYR A 234 -10.84 -0.05 -0.63
N VAL A 235 -12.09 0.34 -0.48
CA VAL A 235 -13.27 -0.22 -1.14
C VAL A 235 -14.23 0.90 -1.56
N ALA A 236 -15.12 0.63 -2.50
CA ALA A 236 -16.18 1.57 -2.84
C ALA A 236 -17.19 1.70 -1.69
N PRO A 237 -17.74 2.91 -1.40
CA PRO A 237 -18.78 3.10 -0.37
C PRO A 237 -19.97 2.16 -0.56
N ARG A 238 -20.43 1.97 -1.79
CA ARG A 238 -21.54 1.04 -2.11
C ARG A 238 -21.22 -0.42 -1.74
N TYR A 239 -19.95 -0.83 -1.81
CA TYR A 239 -19.54 -2.18 -1.40
C TYR A 239 -19.60 -2.33 0.13
N ILE A 240 -19.22 -1.28 0.88
CA ILE A 240 -19.38 -1.23 2.34
C ILE A 240 -20.84 -1.39 2.72
N GLU A 241 -21.74 -0.68 2.05
CA GLU A 241 -23.19 -0.72 2.33
C GLU A 241 -23.81 -2.07 2.02
N ALA A 242 -23.42 -2.68 0.89
CA ALA A 242 -23.95 -3.96 0.45
C ALA A 242 -23.36 -5.17 1.19
N HIS A 243 -22.09 -5.09 1.59
CA HIS A 243 -21.33 -6.23 2.10
C HIS A 243 -20.42 -5.87 3.30
N PRO A 244 -20.95 -5.27 4.37
CA PRO A 244 -20.12 -4.85 5.51
C PRO A 244 -19.43 -6.01 6.21
N ASP A 245 -20.05 -7.19 6.22
CA ASP A 245 -19.47 -8.43 6.76
C ASP A 245 -18.25 -8.92 5.98
N ARG A 246 -18.26 -8.79 4.65
CA ARG A 246 -17.10 -9.14 3.80
C ARG A 246 -15.91 -8.20 4.04
N VAL A 247 -16.20 -6.90 4.16
CA VAL A 247 -15.18 -5.90 4.49
C VAL A 247 -14.58 -6.19 5.87
N GLN A 248 -15.43 -6.51 6.86
CA GLN A 248 -14.96 -6.85 8.21
C GLN A 248 -14.05 -8.08 8.22
N ARG A 249 -14.43 -9.17 7.54
CA ARG A 249 -13.60 -10.39 7.44
C ARG A 249 -12.26 -10.10 6.76
N LEU A 250 -12.28 -9.33 5.67
CA LEU A 250 -11.05 -8.93 4.97
C LEU A 250 -10.13 -8.13 5.90
N VAL A 251 -10.66 -7.16 6.64
CA VAL A 251 -9.90 -6.37 7.61
C VAL A 251 -9.37 -7.22 8.76
N ASN A 252 -10.13 -8.20 9.25
CA ASN A 252 -9.66 -9.15 10.28
C ASN A 252 -8.43 -9.94 9.80
N VAL A 253 -8.46 -10.42 8.54
CA VAL A 253 -7.29 -11.09 7.92
C VAL A 253 -6.09 -10.16 7.88
N PHE A 254 -6.30 -8.91 7.50
CA PHE A 254 -5.22 -7.91 7.40
C PHE A 254 -4.61 -7.57 8.76
N VAL A 255 -5.43 -7.42 9.82
CA VAL A 255 -4.93 -7.23 11.19
C VAL A 255 -4.02 -8.38 11.60
N ARG A 256 -4.44 -9.64 11.41
CA ARG A 256 -3.62 -10.82 11.74
C ARG A 256 -2.32 -10.84 10.96
N THR A 257 -2.40 -10.54 9.66
CA THR A 257 -1.23 -10.56 8.79
C THR A 257 -0.23 -9.47 9.16
N MET A 258 -0.68 -8.26 9.44
CA MET A 258 0.19 -7.17 9.87
C MET A 258 0.82 -7.42 11.24
N ARG A 259 0.09 -8.04 12.18
CA ARG A 259 0.68 -8.49 13.45
C ARG A 259 1.79 -9.52 13.22
N TYR A 260 1.57 -10.48 12.31
CA TYR A 260 2.61 -11.43 11.93
C TYR A 260 3.84 -10.70 11.35
N ILE A 261 3.65 -9.80 10.39
CA ILE A 261 4.74 -9.02 9.80
C ILE A 261 5.51 -8.25 10.86
N ASN A 262 4.82 -7.58 11.79
CA ASN A 262 5.45 -6.74 12.81
C ASN A 262 6.27 -7.54 13.84
N THR A 263 5.95 -8.80 14.04
CA THR A 263 6.60 -9.68 15.06
C THR A 263 7.64 -10.66 14.50
N HIS A 264 7.74 -10.81 13.17
CA HIS A 264 8.65 -11.75 12.53
C HIS A 264 9.73 -11.07 11.70
N THR A 265 10.85 -11.74 11.47
CA THR A 265 11.93 -11.25 10.59
C THR A 265 11.52 -11.33 9.12
N ALA A 266 12.26 -10.65 8.25
CA ALA A 266 12.01 -10.71 6.81
C ALA A 266 12.17 -12.14 6.25
N GLU A 267 13.12 -12.89 6.78
CA GLU A 267 13.37 -14.29 6.43
C GLU A 267 12.20 -15.20 6.82
N GLU A 268 11.66 -15.02 8.03
CA GLU A 268 10.49 -15.77 8.51
C GLU A 268 9.24 -15.44 7.68
N ILE A 269 9.05 -14.16 7.30
CA ILE A 269 7.97 -13.73 6.42
C ILE A 269 8.10 -14.39 5.05
N VAL A 270 9.28 -14.29 4.43
CA VAL A 270 9.57 -14.88 3.11
C VAL A 270 9.37 -16.40 3.11
N ALA A 271 9.68 -17.07 4.22
CA ALA A 271 9.47 -18.53 4.35
C ALA A 271 7.98 -18.95 4.33
N LYS A 272 7.06 -18.02 4.54
CA LYS A 272 5.60 -18.25 4.52
C LYS A 272 4.93 -17.79 3.22
N MET A 273 5.66 -17.11 2.33
CA MET A 273 5.11 -16.66 1.06
C MET A 273 4.79 -17.82 0.12
N PRO A 274 3.68 -17.77 -0.62
CA PRO A 274 3.38 -18.76 -1.64
C PRO A 274 4.41 -18.70 -2.78
N PRO A 275 4.65 -19.80 -3.49
CA PRO A 275 5.64 -19.83 -4.57
C PRO A 275 5.43 -18.75 -5.65
N GLY A 276 4.18 -18.38 -5.94
CA GLY A 276 3.82 -17.35 -6.91
C GLY A 276 4.37 -15.96 -6.57
N TYR A 277 4.57 -15.66 -5.29
CA TYR A 277 5.17 -14.39 -4.85
C TYR A 277 6.58 -14.16 -5.41
N PHE A 278 7.30 -15.24 -5.68
CA PHE A 278 8.66 -15.21 -6.21
C PHE A 278 8.71 -15.34 -7.74
N ALA A 279 7.56 -15.42 -8.41
CA ALA A 279 7.54 -15.44 -9.87
C ALA A 279 8.12 -14.14 -10.42
N PRO A 280 8.97 -14.18 -11.46
CA PRO A 280 9.54 -12.99 -12.06
C PRO A 280 8.40 -12.12 -12.59
N ASP A 281 8.26 -10.92 -12.03
CA ASP A 281 7.49 -9.86 -12.63
C ASP A 281 8.28 -9.41 -13.85
N MET A 282 7.88 -9.93 -15.01
CA MET A 282 8.30 -9.62 -16.37
C MET A 282 9.55 -8.73 -16.51
N ASN A 283 10.63 -9.28 -17.02
CA ASN A 283 11.84 -8.63 -17.53
C ASN A 283 12.98 -8.32 -16.54
N ASN A 284 13.13 -9.01 -15.43
CA ASN A 284 14.29 -8.83 -14.57
C ASN A 284 15.19 -10.07 -14.52
N ASP A 285 16.05 -10.23 -15.55
CA ASP A 285 17.23 -11.11 -15.51
C ASP A 285 18.23 -10.75 -14.38
N LEU A 286 17.92 -9.69 -13.60
CA LEU A 286 18.73 -9.19 -12.49
C LEU A 286 18.56 -9.99 -11.18
N TRP A 287 17.62 -10.94 -11.11
CA TRP A 287 17.28 -11.64 -9.90
C TRP A 287 17.74 -13.10 -9.88
N ALA A 288 19.04 -13.33 -10.05
CA ALA A 288 19.62 -14.67 -9.87
C ALA A 288 19.35 -15.25 -8.46
N ASP A 289 19.07 -14.38 -7.47
CA ASP A 289 18.62 -14.75 -6.14
C ASP A 289 17.36 -13.94 -5.76
N TYR A 290 16.25 -14.29 -6.40
CA TYR A 290 14.97 -13.60 -6.26
C TYR A 290 14.46 -13.60 -4.82
N LYS A 291 14.64 -14.72 -4.11
CA LYS A 291 14.23 -14.86 -2.70
C LYS A 291 15.02 -13.93 -1.79
N LYS A 292 16.33 -13.80 -2.01
CA LYS A 292 17.18 -12.87 -1.26
C LYS A 292 16.78 -11.41 -1.52
N GLY A 293 16.53 -11.05 -2.77
CA GLY A 293 16.07 -9.71 -3.13
C GLY A 293 14.76 -9.33 -2.44
N LYS A 294 13.79 -10.24 -2.37
CA LYS A 294 12.53 -10.03 -1.64
C LYS A 294 12.72 -9.94 -0.13
N THR A 295 13.63 -10.72 0.45
CA THR A 295 13.98 -10.61 1.87
C THR A 295 14.57 -9.23 2.18
N ASP A 296 15.51 -8.76 1.37
CA ASP A 296 16.11 -7.45 1.52
C ASP A 296 15.08 -6.31 1.33
N GLU A 297 14.16 -6.44 0.39
CA GLU A 297 13.07 -5.49 0.16
C GLU A 297 12.16 -5.40 1.40
N ILE A 298 11.70 -6.54 1.91
CA ILE A 298 10.83 -6.59 3.11
C ILE A 298 11.55 -5.99 4.32
N ALA A 299 12.81 -6.33 4.55
CA ALA A 299 13.58 -5.80 5.66
C ALA A 299 13.67 -4.26 5.62
N LYS A 300 13.77 -3.66 4.43
CA LYS A 300 13.87 -2.21 4.23
C LYS A 300 12.54 -1.49 4.38
N VAL A 301 11.44 -2.08 3.91
CA VAL A 301 10.13 -1.41 3.96
C VAL A 301 9.43 -1.62 5.30
N LYS A 302 9.75 -2.69 6.02
CA LYS A 302 9.10 -3.03 7.29
C LYS A 302 9.06 -1.88 8.31
N PRO A 303 10.10 -1.04 8.51
CA PRO A 303 10.05 0.09 9.44
C PRO A 303 9.02 1.17 9.09
N GLY A 304 8.57 1.25 7.85
CA GLY A 304 7.53 2.18 7.39
C GLY A 304 6.14 1.57 7.30
N LEU A 305 5.98 0.29 7.65
CA LEU A 305 4.68 -0.34 7.75
C LEU A 305 3.94 0.15 9.00
N ALA A 306 2.62 0.20 8.94
CA ALA A 306 1.79 0.53 10.08
C ALA A 306 2.00 -0.50 11.20
N ASN A 307 2.13 0.00 12.43
CA ASN A 307 2.23 -0.81 13.63
C ASN A 307 1.36 -0.16 14.71
N GLY A 308 0.44 -0.93 15.26
CA GLY A 308 -0.50 -0.43 16.26
C GLY A 308 -1.94 -0.72 15.91
N ASP A 309 -2.77 0.31 15.80
CA ASP A 309 -4.22 0.16 15.59
C ASP A 309 -4.65 0.12 14.12
N TYR A 310 -3.75 0.36 13.18
CA TYR A 310 -3.96 0.35 11.72
C TYR A 310 -5.06 1.30 11.23
N THR A 311 -5.46 2.29 12.04
CA THR A 311 -6.42 3.31 11.66
C THR A 311 -5.76 4.39 10.81
N ILE A 312 -6.58 5.12 10.02
CA ILE A 312 -6.16 6.35 9.37
C ILE A 312 -6.44 7.49 10.35
N PRO A 313 -5.39 8.16 10.90
CA PRO A 313 -5.60 9.30 11.78
C PRO A 313 -6.31 10.44 11.05
N PRO A 314 -7.32 11.09 11.65
CA PRO A 314 -8.00 12.25 11.05
C PRO A 314 -7.03 13.37 10.63
N SER A 315 -5.98 13.61 11.43
CA SER A 315 -4.92 14.58 11.13
C SER A 315 -4.12 14.21 9.88
N ALA A 316 -3.80 12.92 9.71
CA ALA A 316 -3.08 12.43 8.54
C ALA A 316 -3.96 12.49 7.26
N ALA A 317 -5.25 12.15 7.37
CA ALA A 317 -6.20 12.31 6.28
C ALA A 317 -6.33 13.79 5.86
N LYS A 318 -6.41 14.70 6.83
CA LYS A 318 -6.45 16.14 6.60
C LYS A 318 -5.17 16.61 5.89
N LEU A 319 -3.99 16.24 6.39
CA LEU A 319 -2.71 16.56 5.77
C LEU A 319 -2.68 16.10 4.31
N ALA A 320 -3.10 14.85 4.03
CA ALA A 320 -3.11 14.31 2.67
C ALA A 320 -4.03 15.11 1.75
N CYS A 321 -5.24 15.47 2.19
CA CYS A 321 -6.17 16.30 1.41
C CYS A 321 -5.60 17.70 1.14
N GLU A 322 -5.01 18.35 2.14
CA GLU A 322 -4.39 19.68 2.01
C GLU A 322 -3.21 19.66 1.03
N VAL A 323 -2.31 18.69 1.18
CA VAL A 323 -1.16 18.51 0.28
C VAL A 323 -1.62 18.35 -1.16
N LEU A 324 -2.58 17.46 -1.39
CA LEU A 324 -3.06 17.15 -2.75
C LEU A 324 -3.87 18.29 -3.37
N ALA A 325 -4.52 19.12 -2.54
CA ALA A 325 -5.21 20.34 -2.99
C ALA A 325 -4.25 21.41 -3.50
N HIS A 326 -3.05 21.48 -2.95
CA HIS A 326 -2.05 22.49 -3.28
C HIS A 326 -0.97 21.99 -4.25
N THR A 327 -1.09 20.75 -4.72
CA THR A 327 -0.11 20.17 -5.65
C THR A 327 -0.12 20.96 -6.96
N LEU A 328 1.05 21.46 -7.32
CA LEU A 328 1.27 22.09 -8.61
C LEU A 328 1.52 21.02 -9.65
N PHE A 329 0.60 20.91 -10.60
CA PHE A 329 0.87 20.19 -11.82
C PHE A 329 1.62 21.11 -12.78
N ASP A 330 2.69 20.63 -13.41
CA ASP A 330 3.34 21.38 -14.47
C ASP A 330 2.37 21.57 -15.64
N ASP A 331 2.70 22.52 -16.51
CA ASP A 331 1.84 22.86 -17.66
C ASP A 331 1.76 21.73 -18.69
N SER A 332 2.66 20.76 -18.63
CA SER A 332 2.67 19.55 -19.47
C SER A 332 1.67 18.50 -19.00
N ALA A 333 1.22 18.57 -17.72
CA ALA A 333 0.16 17.68 -17.25
C ALA A 333 -1.14 18.04 -17.97
N GLU A 334 -1.70 17.10 -18.73
CA GLU A 334 -2.96 17.24 -19.42
C GLU A 334 -4.04 17.83 -18.52
N GLY A 335 -4.92 18.66 -19.06
CA GLY A 335 -5.94 19.42 -18.31
C GLY A 335 -6.83 18.58 -17.38
N LYS A 336 -6.81 17.25 -17.51
CA LYS A 336 -7.43 16.26 -16.63
C LYS A 336 -6.83 16.31 -15.21
N TYR A 337 -5.51 16.33 -15.06
CA TYR A 337 -4.84 16.33 -13.74
C TYR A 337 -5.03 17.65 -12.98
N ARG A 338 -5.06 18.78 -13.69
CA ARG A 338 -5.39 20.07 -13.09
C ARG A 338 -6.80 20.10 -12.51
N ARG A 339 -7.78 19.51 -13.23
CA ARG A 339 -9.15 19.40 -12.73
C ARG A 339 -9.23 18.54 -11.49
N ILE A 340 -8.52 17.42 -11.44
CA ILE A 340 -8.49 16.52 -10.30
C ILE A 340 -7.90 17.17 -9.07
N ALA A 341 -6.80 17.92 -9.19
CA ALA A 341 -6.24 18.68 -8.06
C ALA A 341 -7.22 19.73 -7.54
N ALA A 342 -7.82 20.51 -8.43
CA ALA A 342 -8.81 21.51 -8.04
C ALA A 342 -10.05 20.90 -7.36
N GLN A 343 -10.46 19.70 -7.76
CA GLN A 343 -11.55 18.97 -7.12
C GLN A 343 -11.09 18.32 -5.79
N SER A 344 -9.84 17.86 -5.70
CA SER A 344 -9.28 17.30 -4.48
C SER A 344 -9.29 18.27 -3.31
N GLY A 345 -9.16 19.57 -3.56
CA GLY A 345 -9.31 20.62 -2.56
C GLY A 345 -10.71 20.74 -1.94
N LYS A 346 -11.73 20.11 -2.56
CA LYS A 346 -13.11 20.05 -2.04
C LYS A 346 -13.39 18.78 -1.26
N VAL A 347 -12.46 17.82 -1.24
CA VAL A 347 -12.63 16.53 -0.57
C VAL A 347 -12.56 16.74 0.93
N LYS A 348 -13.61 16.31 1.63
CA LYS A 348 -13.63 16.30 3.09
C LYS A 348 -12.80 15.13 3.61
N PRO A 349 -11.83 15.35 4.51
CA PRO A 349 -10.98 14.27 5.03
C PRO A 349 -11.75 13.08 5.59
N GLU A 350 -12.86 13.32 6.29
CA GLU A 350 -13.72 12.29 6.86
C GLU A 350 -14.46 11.42 5.82
N ALA A 351 -14.52 11.86 4.57
CA ALA A 351 -15.08 11.05 3.47
C ALA A 351 -14.08 10.04 2.91
N THR A 352 -12.79 10.15 3.24
CA THR A 352 -11.72 9.35 2.65
C THR A 352 -11.44 8.04 3.37
N TYR A 353 -11.96 7.84 4.59
CA TYR A 353 -11.70 6.63 5.38
C TYR A 353 -12.92 6.15 6.16
N ASP A 354 -12.84 4.90 6.64
CA ASP A 354 -13.80 4.30 7.57
C ASP A 354 -13.07 3.37 8.54
N ASN A 355 -12.74 3.90 9.71
CA ASN A 355 -11.97 3.18 10.74
C ASN A 355 -12.81 2.17 11.54
N ARG A 356 -14.13 2.08 11.36
CA ARG A 356 -15.01 1.19 12.14
C ARG A 356 -14.57 -0.26 12.03
N PHE A 357 -14.19 -0.70 10.82
CA PHE A 357 -13.78 -2.08 10.56
C PHE A 357 -12.48 -2.45 11.28
N VAL A 358 -11.48 -1.56 11.27
CA VAL A 358 -10.24 -1.77 12.02
C VAL A 358 -10.50 -1.79 13.52
N GLN A 359 -11.28 -0.83 14.02
CA GLN A 359 -11.60 -0.76 15.44
C GLN A 359 -12.33 -2.02 15.93
N GLU A 360 -13.21 -2.58 15.12
CA GLU A 360 -13.87 -3.84 15.43
C GLU A 360 -12.93 -5.05 15.32
N ALA A 361 -12.10 -5.11 14.27
CA ALA A 361 -11.10 -6.17 14.10
C ALA A 361 -10.10 -6.21 15.28
N MET A 362 -9.68 -5.05 15.80
CA MET A 362 -8.76 -4.99 16.93
C MET A 362 -9.33 -5.57 18.23
N LYS A 363 -10.67 -5.64 18.36
CA LYS A 363 -11.35 -6.31 19.50
C LYS A 363 -11.48 -7.82 19.26
N GLN A 364 -11.75 -8.22 18.02
CA GLN A 364 -12.05 -9.62 17.64
C GLN A 364 -10.79 -10.46 17.45
N VAL A 365 -9.76 -9.89 16.85
CA VAL A 365 -8.51 -10.57 16.51
C VAL A 365 -7.56 -10.50 17.71
N LYS A 366 -7.27 -11.65 18.30
CA LYS A 366 -6.30 -11.80 19.42
C LYS A 366 -4.86 -11.91 18.91
#